data_30d00e1ff465ee643cb62e2676ffddb9
#
_entry.id   30d00e1ff465ee643cb62e2676ffddb9
#
_cell.length_a   1.000
_cell.length_b   1.000
_cell.length_c   1.000
_cell.angle_alpha   90.00
_cell.angle_beta   90.00
_cell.angle_gamma   90.00
#
_symmetry.space_group_name_H-M   'P 1'
#
loop_
_entity.id
_entity.type
_entity.pdbx_description
1 polymer ?
#
loop_
_entity_poly.entity_id
_entity_poly.type
_entity_poly.pdbx_seq_one_letter_code
_entity_poly.pdbx_strand_id
1 'polypeptide(L)'
;MEEIDFNNINLDDGDKKVFDEIKRLTEANSIGEALQCINHTIKNYLHKALLAVGNIQDGMPNVPEEQKKDFVKIIQNLLKASLVAKELRKFYHL
;
A
#
# COMPACT_ATOMS: atom_id res chain seq x y z
N MET A 1 -8.00 -9.75 19.29
CA MET A 1 -7.37 -9.34 18.03
C MET A 1 -5.94 -9.87 18.03
N GLU A 2 -5.57 -10.62 17.02
CA GLU A 2 -4.21 -11.12 16.91
C GLU A 2 -3.26 -9.96 16.62
N GLU A 3 -2.10 -9.98 17.26
CA GLU A 3 -1.07 -8.99 16.97
C GLU A 3 -0.52 -9.18 15.55
N ILE A 4 -0.27 -8.08 14.88
CA ILE A 4 0.37 -8.12 13.57
C ILE A 4 1.85 -8.43 13.76
N ASP A 5 2.30 -9.54 13.18
CA ASP A 5 3.71 -9.92 13.22
C ASP A 5 4.43 -9.30 12.03
N PHE A 6 5.06 -8.15 12.26
CA PHE A 6 5.81 -7.45 11.22
C PHE A 6 7.07 -8.18 10.76
N ASN A 7 7.49 -9.22 11.49
CA ASN A 7 8.65 -10.03 11.12
C ASN A 7 8.29 -11.17 10.18
N ASN A 8 7.01 -11.45 10.02
CA ASN A 8 6.52 -12.57 9.21
C ASN A 8 5.80 -12.05 7.96
N ILE A 9 6.50 -11.23 7.19
CA ILE A 9 5.97 -10.68 5.94
C ILE A 9 6.41 -11.59 4.80
N ASN A 10 5.44 -12.04 4.01
CA ASN A 10 5.70 -12.91 2.88
C ASN A 10 6.05 -12.06 1.65
N LEU A 11 7.33 -12.08 1.28
CA LEU A 11 7.84 -11.33 0.12
C LEU A 11 8.07 -12.29 -1.04
N ASP A 12 7.41 -12.05 -2.17
CA ASP A 12 7.67 -12.80 -3.40
C ASP A 12 8.90 -12.21 -4.13
N ASP A 13 9.27 -12.82 -5.26
CA ASP A 13 10.45 -12.39 -6.02
C ASP A 13 10.29 -10.96 -6.56
N GLY A 14 9.08 -10.58 -6.95
CA GLY A 14 8.79 -9.22 -7.39
C GLY A 14 8.99 -8.20 -6.28
N ASP A 15 8.50 -8.51 -5.08
CA ASP A 15 8.69 -7.66 -3.90
C ASP A 15 10.17 -7.48 -3.59
N LYS A 16 10.95 -8.56 -3.62
CA LYS A 16 12.39 -8.51 -3.34
C LYS A 16 13.12 -7.64 -4.35
N LYS A 17 12.75 -7.71 -5.63
CA LYS A 17 13.35 -6.86 -6.67
C LYS A 17 13.09 -5.38 -6.40
N VAL A 18 11.88 -5.03 -5.98
CA VAL A 18 11.52 -3.65 -5.67
C VAL A 18 12.33 -3.15 -4.47
N PHE A 19 12.42 -3.94 -3.40
CA PHE A 19 13.20 -3.57 -2.22
C PHE A 19 14.68 -3.42 -2.55
N ASP A 20 15.23 -4.31 -3.38
CA ASP A 20 16.63 -4.22 -3.82
C ASP A 20 16.87 -2.93 -4.62
N GLU A 21 15.93 -2.56 -5.49
CA GLU A 21 16.03 -1.33 -6.28
C GLU A 21 15.99 -0.09 -5.39
N ILE A 22 15.08 -0.05 -4.41
CA ILE A 22 14.99 1.04 -3.45
C ILE A 22 16.30 1.18 -2.69
N LYS A 23 16.84 0.05 -2.23
CA LYS A 23 18.10 0.02 -1.50
C LYS A 23 19.25 0.52 -2.37
N ARG A 24 19.32 0.08 -3.61
CA ARG A 24 20.34 0.52 -4.58
C ARG A 24 20.29 2.03 -4.80
N LEU A 25 19.09 2.58 -5.01
CA LEU A 25 18.90 4.01 -5.23
C LEU A 25 19.26 4.83 -3.98
N THR A 26 18.95 4.31 -2.79
CA THR A 26 19.27 4.95 -1.52
C THR A 26 20.79 4.97 -1.31
N GLU A 27 21.46 3.86 -1.56
CA GLU A 27 22.92 3.74 -1.41
C GLU A 27 23.66 4.62 -2.42
N ALA A 28 23.09 4.79 -3.62
CA ALA A 28 23.62 5.68 -4.65
C ALA A 28 23.31 7.15 -4.40
N ASN A 29 22.60 7.46 -3.29
CA ASN A 29 22.18 8.81 -2.94
C ASN A 29 21.27 9.47 -3.99
N SER A 30 20.54 8.66 -4.74
CA SER A 30 19.55 9.12 -5.74
C SER A 30 18.19 9.30 -5.08
N ILE A 31 18.10 10.29 -4.20
CA ILE A 31 16.93 10.47 -3.31
C ILE A 31 15.64 10.69 -4.09
N GLY A 32 15.66 11.51 -5.12
CA GLY A 32 14.47 11.76 -5.95
C GLY A 32 13.93 10.49 -6.59
N GLU A 33 14.81 9.68 -7.18
CA GLU A 33 14.44 8.41 -7.79
C GLU A 33 13.96 7.38 -6.76
N ALA A 34 14.63 7.36 -5.59
CA ALA A 34 14.21 6.48 -4.50
C ALA A 34 12.81 6.83 -4.01
N LEU A 35 12.51 8.11 -3.80
CA LEU A 35 11.18 8.56 -3.39
C LEU A 35 10.13 8.22 -4.44
N GLN A 36 10.44 8.37 -5.71
CA GLN A 36 9.53 8.02 -6.79
C GLN A 36 9.22 6.52 -6.77
N CYS A 37 10.25 5.69 -6.61
CA CYS A 37 10.10 4.24 -6.54
C CYS A 37 9.27 3.82 -5.32
N ILE A 38 9.54 4.40 -4.16
CA ILE A 38 8.81 4.13 -2.92
C ILE A 38 7.34 4.50 -3.09
N ASN A 39 7.07 5.69 -3.61
CA ASN A 39 5.70 6.17 -3.79
C ASN A 39 4.91 5.29 -4.76
N HIS A 40 5.52 4.92 -5.86
CA HIS A 40 4.90 4.05 -6.86
C HIS A 40 4.57 2.67 -6.26
N THR A 41 5.49 2.13 -5.47
CA THR A 41 5.32 0.85 -4.80
C THR A 41 4.19 0.90 -3.78
N ILE A 42 4.14 1.96 -2.96
CA ILE A 42 3.07 2.16 -1.97
C ILE A 42 1.71 2.20 -2.67
N LYS A 43 1.59 2.97 -3.75
CA LYS A 43 0.35 3.07 -4.51
C LYS A 43 -0.10 1.73 -5.08
N ASN A 44 0.83 0.92 -5.57
CA ASN A 44 0.52 -0.40 -6.08
C ASN A 44 -0.01 -1.33 -4.99
N TYR A 45 0.60 -1.35 -3.82
CA TYR A 45 0.14 -2.17 -2.70
C TYR A 45 -1.23 -1.70 -2.19
N LEU A 46 -1.43 -0.38 -2.08
CA LEU A 46 -2.72 0.17 -1.67
C LEU A 46 -3.82 -0.18 -2.66
N HIS A 47 -3.53 -0.11 -3.95
CA HIS A 47 -4.49 -0.45 -5.00
C HIS A 47 -4.89 -1.93 -4.94
N LYS A 48 -3.92 -2.82 -4.75
CA LYS A 48 -4.18 -4.26 -4.58
C LYS A 48 -5.05 -4.53 -3.35
N ALA A 49 -4.78 -3.82 -2.25
CA ALA A 49 -5.57 -3.96 -1.03
C ALA A 49 -7.02 -3.50 -1.25
N LEU A 50 -7.21 -2.38 -1.94
CA LEU A 50 -8.55 -1.87 -2.28
C LEU A 50 -9.32 -2.86 -3.14
N LEU A 51 -8.67 -3.45 -4.14
CA LEU A 51 -9.30 -4.45 -5.00
C LEU A 51 -9.71 -5.69 -4.20
N ALA A 52 -8.85 -6.14 -3.28
CA ALA A 52 -9.14 -7.30 -2.44
C ALA A 52 -10.34 -7.05 -1.54
N VAL A 53 -10.41 -5.87 -0.91
CA VAL A 53 -11.55 -5.48 -0.07
C VAL A 53 -12.83 -5.42 -0.89
N GLY A 54 -12.78 -4.83 -2.08
CA GLY A 54 -13.92 -4.77 -2.99
C GLY A 54 -14.44 -6.17 -3.36
N ASN A 55 -13.52 -7.09 -3.65
CA ASN A 55 -13.88 -8.47 -3.98
C ASN A 55 -14.54 -9.18 -2.81
N ILE A 56 -14.07 -8.94 -1.59
CA ILE A 56 -14.69 -9.52 -0.39
C ILE A 56 -16.11 -8.99 -0.23
N GLN A 57 -16.31 -7.67 -0.38
CA GLN A 57 -17.65 -7.07 -0.28
C GLN A 57 -18.61 -7.64 -1.32
N ASP A 58 -18.16 -7.77 -2.57
CA ASP A 58 -18.98 -8.27 -3.67
C ASP A 58 -19.35 -9.75 -3.48
N GLY A 59 -18.47 -10.53 -2.85
CA GLY A 59 -18.71 -11.95 -2.58
C GLY A 59 -19.54 -12.22 -1.34
N MET A 60 -19.88 -11.20 -0.54
CA MET A 60 -20.58 -11.36 0.73
C MET A 60 -21.83 -10.46 0.79
N PRO A 61 -22.90 -10.78 0.04
CA PRO A 61 -24.08 -9.91 -0.04
C PRO A 61 -24.84 -9.73 1.28
N ASN A 62 -24.65 -10.63 2.24
CA ASN A 62 -25.36 -10.60 3.52
C ASN A 62 -24.42 -10.24 4.68
N VAL A 63 -23.49 -9.31 4.45
CA VAL A 63 -22.57 -8.84 5.49
C VAL A 63 -23.33 -8.06 6.56
N PRO A 64 -23.15 -8.39 7.87
CA PRO A 64 -23.75 -7.60 8.95
C PRO A 64 -23.37 -6.12 8.89
N GLU A 65 -24.26 -5.24 9.36
CA GLU A 65 -24.04 -3.80 9.31
C GLU A 65 -22.75 -3.35 9.99
N GLU A 66 -22.37 -3.99 11.11
CA GLU A 66 -21.13 -3.67 11.80
C GLU A 66 -19.90 -3.96 10.93
N GLN A 67 -19.92 -5.09 10.22
CA GLN A 67 -18.82 -5.44 9.31
C GLN A 67 -18.79 -4.52 8.09
N LYS A 68 -19.94 -4.07 7.60
CA LYS A 68 -19.98 -3.08 6.53
C LYS A 68 -19.30 -1.78 6.95
N LYS A 69 -19.53 -1.34 8.18
CA LYS A 69 -18.86 -0.15 8.73
C LYS A 69 -17.35 -0.33 8.78
N ASP A 70 -16.89 -1.54 9.15
CA ASP A 70 -15.46 -1.85 9.18
C ASP A 70 -14.85 -1.82 7.78
N PHE A 71 -15.53 -2.38 6.78
CA PHE A 71 -15.07 -2.29 5.39
C PHE A 71 -14.98 -0.85 4.92
N VAL A 72 -15.96 -0.02 5.26
CA VAL A 72 -15.93 1.41 4.91
C VAL A 72 -14.71 2.08 5.55
N LYS A 73 -14.41 1.79 6.82
CA LYS A 73 -13.22 2.33 7.50
C LYS A 73 -11.93 1.91 6.79
N ILE A 74 -11.83 0.64 6.41
CA ILE A 74 -10.64 0.14 5.70
C ILE A 74 -10.47 0.89 4.38
N ILE A 75 -11.53 1.00 3.59
CA ILE A 75 -11.50 1.70 2.30
C ILE A 75 -11.12 3.17 2.50
N GLN A 76 -11.73 3.85 3.48
CA GLN A 76 -11.43 5.25 3.75
C GLN A 76 -9.98 5.45 4.16
N ASN A 77 -9.44 4.59 5.00
CA ASN A 77 -8.05 4.68 5.43
C ASN A 77 -7.08 4.43 4.28
N LEU A 78 -7.38 3.47 3.41
CA LEU A 78 -6.57 3.21 2.22
C LEU A 78 -6.60 4.40 1.26
N LEU A 79 -7.76 5.03 1.07
CA LEU A 79 -7.89 6.22 0.24
C LEU A 79 -7.11 7.40 0.82
N LYS A 80 -7.17 7.59 2.14
CA LYS A 80 -6.38 8.64 2.82
C LYS A 80 -4.89 8.40 2.65
N ALA A 81 -4.44 7.15 2.78
CA ALA A 81 -3.03 6.80 2.55
C ALA A 81 -2.62 7.09 1.11
N SER A 82 -3.50 6.80 0.15
CA SER A 82 -3.26 7.10 -1.26
C SER A 82 -3.13 8.60 -1.52
N LEU A 83 -3.93 9.42 -0.81
CA LEU A 83 -3.82 10.89 -0.91
C LEU A 83 -2.48 11.39 -0.37
N VAL A 84 -2.01 10.84 0.76
CA VAL A 84 -0.70 11.17 1.31
C VAL A 84 0.41 10.80 0.33
N ALA A 85 0.34 9.62 -0.26
CA ALA A 85 1.30 9.18 -1.27
C ALA A 85 1.31 10.12 -2.49
N LYS A 86 0.13 10.61 -2.89
CA LYS A 86 -0.01 11.55 -3.99
C LYS A 86 0.64 12.90 -3.66
N GLU A 87 0.51 13.37 -2.41
CA GLU A 87 1.17 14.59 -1.97
C GLU A 87 2.69 14.44 -1.96
N LEU A 88 3.20 13.28 -1.56
CA LEU A 88 4.64 13.00 -1.58
C LEU A 88 5.23 13.17 -2.97
N ARG A 89 4.45 12.88 -4.00
CA ARG A 89 4.88 13.04 -5.40
C ARG A 89 5.33 14.46 -5.73
N LYS A 90 4.79 15.46 -5.06
CA LYS A 90 5.15 16.87 -5.28
C LYS A 90 6.60 17.17 -4.92
N PHE A 91 7.19 16.39 -4.01
CA PHE A 91 8.56 16.62 -3.54
C PHE A 91 9.62 16.16 -4.54
N TYR A 92 9.35 15.15 -5.35
CA TYR A 92 10.35 14.65 -6.29
C TYR A 92 10.06 15.03 -7.75
N HIS A 93 9.04 15.85 -7.99
CA HIS A 93 8.75 16.42 -9.29
C HIS A 93 9.18 17.90 -9.39
N LEU A 94 9.99 18.33 -8.47
CA LEU A 94 10.50 19.71 -8.48
C LEU A 94 11.57 19.92 -9.57
#